data_fe57c3e98bd9da9a2c59db06b340320a
#
_entry.id   fe57c3e98bd9da9a2c59db06b340320a
#
_cell.length_a   1.000
_cell.length_b   1.000
_cell.length_c   1.000
_cell.angle_alpha   90.00
_cell.angle_beta   90.00
_cell.angle_gamma   90.00
#
_symmetry.space_group_name_H-M   'P 1'
#
loop_
_entity.id
_entity.type
_entity.pdbx_description
1 polymer ?
#
loop_
_entity_poly.entity_id
_entity_poly.type
_entity_poly.pdbx_seq_one_letter_code
_entity_poly.pdbx_strand_id
1 'polypeptide(L)'
;EESLKRLSAVGIKTDKKIIVYAPTWKGQLYNALDYDLTELKDAVKLLKDRINTDEYEVFLRVHYFIYRAILMDEEMSKICIPFTIDTDELLPAVDILISDYSSIFFDFLGTGRPIIFYVPDLAEYSENRGLYIPMEDMPGPVSETLEGVADSINNLEKVKEEYADKYNAMREWCCSKEDGKVTDRVIDAVCLGKEDDTLS
;
A
#
# COMPACT_ATOMS: atom_id res chain seq x y z
N GLU A 1 11.24 -14.43 -1.59
CA GLU A 1 11.79 -15.29 -0.49
C GLU A 1 12.46 -14.48 0.61
N GLU A 2 13.31 -13.49 0.30
CA GLU A 2 14.03 -12.68 1.28
C GLU A 2 13.07 -11.88 2.16
N SER A 3 12.10 -11.17 1.55
CA SER A 3 11.07 -10.40 2.26
C SER A 3 10.25 -11.24 3.23
N LEU A 4 9.85 -12.45 2.83
CA LEU A 4 9.13 -13.39 3.71
C LEU A 4 9.99 -13.85 4.89
N LYS A 5 11.29 -14.05 4.69
CA LYS A 5 12.22 -14.37 5.79
C LYS A 5 12.34 -13.21 6.76
N ARG A 6 12.42 -11.98 6.26
CA ARG A 6 12.44 -10.76 7.08
C ARG A 6 11.17 -10.61 7.90
N LEU A 7 9.99 -10.76 7.29
CA LEU A 7 8.71 -10.75 7.99
C LEU A 7 8.64 -11.83 9.08
N SER A 8 9.09 -13.06 8.75
CA SER A 8 9.13 -14.15 9.72
C SER A 8 10.05 -13.86 10.91
N ALA A 9 11.16 -13.16 10.69
CA ALA A 9 12.12 -12.80 11.76
C ALA A 9 11.53 -11.81 12.78
N VAL A 10 10.55 -10.99 12.38
CA VAL A 10 9.82 -10.08 13.27
C VAL A 10 8.50 -10.65 13.79
N GLY A 11 8.27 -11.95 13.61
CA GLY A 11 7.10 -12.66 14.13
C GLY A 11 5.89 -12.70 13.19
N ILE A 12 5.97 -12.09 12.01
CA ILE A 12 4.92 -12.15 10.97
C ILE A 12 5.15 -13.42 10.17
N LYS A 13 4.38 -14.45 10.49
CA LYS A 13 4.43 -15.76 9.85
C LYS A 13 3.08 -16.05 9.23
N THR A 14 3.08 -16.28 7.95
CA THR A 14 1.88 -16.72 7.24
C THR A 14 2.27 -17.60 6.07
N ASP A 15 1.44 -18.61 5.81
CA ASP A 15 1.41 -19.42 4.61
C ASP A 15 0.32 -18.95 3.63
N LYS A 16 -0.41 -17.90 4.02
CA LYS A 16 -1.48 -17.26 3.24
C LYS A 16 -0.94 -16.13 2.38
N LYS A 17 -1.73 -15.71 1.41
CA LYS A 17 -1.48 -14.49 0.66
C LYS A 17 -1.60 -13.26 1.56
N ILE A 18 -0.70 -12.32 1.38
CA ILE A 18 -0.58 -11.12 2.23
C ILE A 18 -1.32 -9.95 1.59
N ILE A 19 -2.32 -9.45 2.31
CA ILE A 19 -2.94 -8.16 2.03
C ILE A 19 -2.34 -7.12 2.98
N VAL A 20 -1.84 -6.02 2.43
CA VAL A 20 -1.42 -4.88 3.26
C VAL A 20 -2.39 -3.73 3.06
N TYR A 21 -2.98 -3.29 4.17
CA TYR A 21 -3.75 -2.04 4.21
C TYR A 21 -2.84 -0.92 4.73
N ALA A 22 -2.59 0.06 3.86
CA ALA A 22 -1.68 1.18 4.10
C ALA A 22 -2.41 2.53 3.99
N PRO A 23 -3.22 2.91 5.01
CA PRO A 23 -3.95 4.18 4.99
C PRO A 23 -3.03 5.37 5.22
N THR A 24 -3.36 6.50 4.57
CA THR A 24 -2.74 7.80 4.86
C THR A 24 -3.17 8.29 6.23
N TRP A 25 -2.24 8.84 6.96
CA TRP A 25 -2.53 9.45 8.26
C TRP A 25 -3.37 10.73 8.10
N LYS A 26 -4.48 10.76 8.81
CA LYS A 26 -5.45 11.86 8.84
C LYS A 26 -5.49 12.47 10.24
N GLY A 27 -4.53 13.25 10.64
CA GLY A 27 -4.52 13.82 11.99
C GLY A 27 -3.75 15.14 12.07
N GLN A 28 -4.03 15.90 13.15
CA GLN A 28 -3.20 17.04 13.52
C GLN A 28 -1.98 16.55 14.34
N LEU A 29 -0.83 17.13 14.05
CA LEU A 29 0.52 16.68 14.43
C LEU A 29 0.81 16.52 15.94
N TYR A 30 -0.12 16.82 16.86
CA TYR A 30 0.25 17.08 18.24
C TYR A 30 -0.10 16.02 19.29
N ASN A 31 -0.93 14.99 18.97
CA ASN A 31 -1.31 13.97 19.96
C ASN A 31 -1.35 12.56 19.37
N ALA A 32 -0.21 12.05 18.94
CA ALA A 32 -0.10 10.71 18.36
C ALA A 32 -0.43 9.56 19.35
N LEU A 33 -0.41 9.81 20.66
CA LEU A 33 -0.75 8.79 21.67
C LEU A 33 -2.26 8.65 21.90
N ASP A 34 -3.04 9.70 21.57
CA ASP A 34 -4.49 9.73 21.73
C ASP A 34 -5.22 9.48 20.40
N TYR A 35 -4.53 8.88 19.41
CA TYR A 35 -5.14 8.56 18.13
C TYR A 35 -6.21 7.49 18.32
N ASP A 36 -7.45 7.81 17.90
CA ASP A 36 -8.56 6.85 17.93
C ASP A 36 -8.38 5.77 16.87
N LEU A 37 -8.16 4.54 17.32
CA LEU A 37 -7.97 3.37 16.46
C LEU A 37 -9.29 2.70 16.05
N THR A 38 -10.44 3.24 16.44
CA THR A 38 -11.75 2.61 16.22
C THR A 38 -12.02 2.37 14.75
N GLU A 39 -11.87 3.39 13.91
CA GLU A 39 -12.09 3.26 12.45
C GLU A 39 -11.15 2.21 11.82
N LEU A 40 -9.90 2.18 12.26
CA LEU A 40 -8.91 1.23 11.74
C LEU A 40 -9.22 -0.21 12.18
N LYS A 41 -9.66 -0.40 13.41
CA LYS A 41 -10.13 -1.70 13.94
C LYS A 41 -11.36 -2.20 13.20
N ASP A 42 -12.34 -1.33 13.02
CA ASP A 42 -13.58 -1.66 12.30
C ASP A 42 -13.29 -2.01 10.85
N ALA A 43 -12.38 -1.29 10.20
CA ALA A 43 -11.95 -1.58 8.84
C ALA A 43 -11.30 -2.97 8.72
N VAL A 44 -10.34 -3.29 9.58
CA VAL A 44 -9.68 -4.61 9.58
C VAL A 44 -10.67 -5.72 9.90
N LYS A 45 -11.56 -5.52 10.86
CA LYS A 45 -12.59 -6.49 11.23
C LYS A 45 -13.53 -6.76 10.06
N LEU A 46 -14.06 -5.70 9.44
CA LEU A 46 -14.97 -5.83 8.31
C LEU A 46 -14.30 -6.57 7.14
N LEU A 47 -13.06 -6.22 6.80
CA LEU A 47 -12.31 -6.93 5.77
C LEU A 47 -12.19 -8.42 6.09
N LYS A 48 -11.77 -8.77 7.31
CA LYS A 48 -11.64 -10.18 7.74
C LYS A 48 -12.97 -10.94 7.73
N ASP A 49 -14.08 -10.26 8.06
CA ASP A 49 -15.41 -10.87 8.06
C ASP A 49 -15.95 -11.11 6.62
N ARG A 50 -15.44 -10.41 5.62
CA ARG A 50 -15.95 -10.40 4.23
C ARG A 50 -15.06 -11.10 3.22
N ILE A 51 -13.78 -11.31 3.50
CA ILE A 51 -12.84 -12.01 2.60
C ILE A 51 -12.61 -13.45 3.04
N ASN A 52 -12.02 -14.25 2.15
CA ASN A 52 -11.60 -15.62 2.49
C ASN A 52 -10.35 -15.63 3.36
N THR A 53 -10.53 -15.67 4.68
CA THR A 53 -9.42 -15.69 5.65
C THR A 53 -8.63 -17.01 5.69
N ASP A 54 -9.06 -18.05 5.00
CA ASP A 54 -8.24 -19.26 4.80
C ASP A 54 -7.17 -19.03 3.73
N GLU A 55 -7.42 -18.12 2.78
CA GLU A 55 -6.51 -17.79 1.69
C GLU A 55 -5.68 -16.53 1.97
N TYR A 56 -6.26 -15.55 2.64
CA TYR A 56 -5.66 -14.22 2.83
C TYR A 56 -5.44 -13.89 4.30
N GLU A 57 -4.39 -13.14 4.57
CA GLU A 57 -4.15 -12.51 5.86
C GLU A 57 -3.93 -11.01 5.68
N VAL A 58 -4.63 -10.20 6.53
CA VAL A 58 -4.60 -8.73 6.46
C VAL A 58 -3.63 -8.20 7.48
N PHE A 59 -2.66 -7.43 7.01
CA PHE A 59 -1.71 -6.68 7.82
C PHE A 59 -1.87 -5.17 7.58
N LEU A 60 -1.39 -4.39 8.55
CA LEU A 60 -1.38 -2.94 8.50
C LEU A 60 0.02 -2.41 8.29
N ARG A 61 0.15 -1.42 7.40
CA ARG A 61 1.33 -0.56 7.32
C ARG A 61 0.86 0.88 7.51
N VAL A 62 1.06 1.42 8.69
CA VAL A 62 0.58 2.77 9.06
C VAL A 62 1.71 3.76 9.11
N HIS A 63 1.38 5.05 9.12
CA HIS A 63 2.36 6.09 9.36
C HIS A 63 2.93 6.00 10.78
N TYR A 64 4.20 6.35 10.99
CA TYR A 64 4.89 6.17 12.27
C TYR A 64 4.20 6.89 13.45
N PHE A 65 3.46 7.96 13.20
CA PHE A 65 2.69 8.65 14.23
C PHE A 65 1.58 7.76 14.83
N ILE A 66 0.89 6.98 14.00
CA ILE A 66 -0.17 6.06 14.45
C ILE A 66 0.45 4.81 15.09
N TYR A 67 1.61 4.40 14.63
CA TYR A 67 2.26 3.17 15.06
C TYR A 67 2.45 3.09 16.59
N ARG A 68 2.76 4.21 17.24
CA ARG A 68 2.90 4.26 18.69
C ARG A 68 1.58 3.96 19.42
N ALA A 69 0.46 4.46 18.91
CA ALA A 69 -0.87 4.13 19.46
C ALA A 69 -1.19 2.64 19.23
N ILE A 70 -0.86 2.11 18.04
CA ILE A 70 -1.08 0.69 17.71
C ILE A 70 -0.28 -0.24 18.64
N LEU A 71 0.95 0.10 19.00
CA LEU A 71 1.77 -0.71 19.90
C LEU A 71 1.17 -0.84 21.33
N MET A 72 0.28 0.08 21.72
CA MET A 72 -0.44 0.01 23.00
C MET A 72 -1.70 -0.85 22.93
N ASP A 73 -2.09 -1.29 21.74
CA ASP A 73 -3.25 -2.14 21.51
C ASP A 73 -2.79 -3.57 21.17
N GLU A 74 -3.18 -4.54 22.00
CA GLU A 74 -2.70 -5.91 21.89
C GLU A 74 -3.10 -6.60 20.58
N GLU A 75 -4.29 -6.32 20.04
CA GLU A 75 -4.78 -6.95 18.80
C GLU A 75 -4.16 -6.31 17.59
N MET A 76 -4.15 -4.97 17.54
CA MET A 76 -3.63 -4.23 16.39
C MET A 76 -2.11 -4.36 16.25
N SER A 77 -1.38 -4.47 17.36
CA SER A 77 0.06 -4.66 17.35
C SER A 77 0.50 -5.97 16.68
N LYS A 78 -0.33 -7.03 16.76
CA LYS A 78 -0.04 -8.33 16.13
C LYS A 78 -0.15 -8.33 14.61
N ILE A 79 -0.94 -7.42 14.05
CA ILE A 79 -1.18 -7.33 12.61
C ILE A 79 -0.49 -6.13 11.96
N CYS A 80 0.16 -5.28 12.75
CA CYS A 80 0.87 -4.13 12.23
C CYS A 80 2.32 -4.50 11.86
N ILE A 81 2.70 -4.23 10.62
CA ILE A 81 4.08 -4.41 10.16
C ILE A 81 4.99 -3.43 10.90
N PRO A 82 6.01 -3.92 11.63
CA PRO A 82 6.92 -3.05 12.37
C PRO A 82 7.80 -2.20 11.44
N PHE A 83 8.21 -1.03 11.92
CA PHE A 83 9.07 -0.11 11.16
C PHE A 83 10.52 -0.59 10.97
N THR A 84 10.90 -1.68 11.61
CA THR A 84 12.17 -2.37 11.36
C THR A 84 12.20 -3.10 10.01
N ILE A 85 11.04 -3.24 9.36
CA ILE A 85 10.91 -3.70 7.98
C ILE A 85 10.70 -2.46 7.12
N ASP A 86 11.63 -2.14 6.24
CA ASP A 86 11.50 -1.04 5.31
C ASP A 86 10.43 -1.32 4.23
N THR A 87 9.91 -0.27 3.58
CA THR A 87 8.82 -0.42 2.62
C THR A 87 9.25 -1.24 1.41
N ASP A 88 10.45 -1.01 0.91
CA ASP A 88 11.06 -1.76 -0.21
C ASP A 88 11.32 -3.23 0.13
N GLU A 89 11.56 -3.55 1.39
CA GLU A 89 11.66 -4.92 1.87
C GLU A 89 10.29 -5.60 2.03
N LEU A 90 9.25 -4.82 2.37
CA LEU A 90 7.88 -5.31 2.56
C LEU A 90 7.17 -5.60 1.24
N LEU A 91 7.15 -4.64 0.33
CA LEU A 91 6.31 -4.67 -0.87
C LEU A 91 6.49 -5.94 -1.74
N PRO A 92 7.69 -6.51 -1.90
CA PRO A 92 7.85 -7.77 -2.65
C PRO A 92 7.14 -8.98 -2.03
N ALA A 93 6.75 -8.93 -0.75
CA ALA A 93 6.00 -10.01 -0.09
C ALA A 93 4.47 -9.81 -0.15
N VAL A 94 4.01 -8.62 -0.53
CA VAL A 94 2.58 -8.27 -0.53
C VAL A 94 1.91 -8.79 -1.80
N ASP A 95 0.78 -9.47 -1.67
CA ASP A 95 -0.02 -9.97 -2.80
C ASP A 95 -1.08 -8.96 -3.26
N ILE A 96 -1.65 -8.20 -2.32
CA ILE A 96 -2.63 -7.15 -2.60
C ILE A 96 -2.32 -5.94 -1.73
N LEU A 97 -2.23 -4.76 -2.34
CA LEU A 97 -2.12 -3.49 -1.62
C LEU A 97 -3.50 -2.81 -1.57
N ILE A 98 -3.95 -2.47 -0.36
CA ILE A 98 -5.05 -1.53 -0.15
C ILE A 98 -4.43 -0.21 0.28
N SER A 99 -4.64 0.84 -0.50
CA SER A 99 -4.10 2.18 -0.26
C SER A 99 -5.19 3.24 -0.44
N ASP A 100 -4.82 4.50 -0.31
CA ASP A 100 -5.69 5.64 -0.54
C ASP A 100 -4.96 6.69 -1.40
N TYR A 101 -4.65 7.86 -0.84
CA TYR A 101 -3.93 8.96 -1.50
C TYR A 101 -2.40 8.84 -1.36
N SER A 102 -1.91 7.76 -0.75
CA SER A 102 -0.50 7.55 -0.44
C SER A 102 0.32 7.20 -1.68
N SER A 103 1.53 7.74 -1.78
CA SER A 103 2.48 7.43 -2.85
C SER A 103 3.01 6.00 -2.85
N ILE A 104 2.76 5.21 -1.81
CA ILE A 104 3.22 3.81 -1.70
C ILE A 104 2.76 2.94 -2.90
N PHE A 105 1.64 3.29 -3.53
CA PHE A 105 1.15 2.52 -4.67
C PHE A 105 2.06 2.64 -5.90
N PHE A 106 2.79 3.76 -6.07
CA PHE A 106 3.77 3.89 -7.15
C PHE A 106 4.91 2.88 -7.01
N ASP A 107 5.43 2.73 -5.78
CA ASP A 107 6.47 1.74 -5.49
C ASP A 107 5.95 0.30 -5.71
N PHE A 108 4.66 0.08 -5.39
CA PHE A 108 4.03 -1.22 -5.56
C PHE A 108 3.72 -1.58 -7.02
N LEU A 109 3.52 -0.59 -7.90
CA LEU A 109 3.27 -0.81 -9.34
C LEU A 109 4.34 -1.69 -10.00
N GLY A 110 5.61 -1.55 -9.57
CA GLY A 110 6.71 -2.35 -10.07
C GLY A 110 6.52 -3.86 -9.88
N THR A 111 5.70 -4.28 -8.90
CA THR A 111 5.43 -5.69 -8.60
C THR A 111 4.47 -6.36 -9.60
N GLY A 112 3.66 -5.60 -10.32
CA GLY A 112 2.60 -6.11 -11.21
C GLY A 112 1.41 -6.70 -10.47
N ARG A 113 1.28 -6.48 -9.14
CA ARG A 113 0.23 -7.05 -8.29
C ARG A 113 -0.93 -6.07 -8.08
N PRO A 114 -2.13 -6.56 -7.73
CA PRO A 114 -3.32 -5.73 -7.58
C PRO A 114 -3.21 -4.65 -6.52
N ILE A 115 -3.71 -3.47 -6.86
CA ILE A 115 -3.90 -2.33 -5.96
C ILE A 115 -5.39 -2.03 -5.88
N ILE A 116 -5.91 -1.80 -4.69
CA ILE A 116 -7.29 -1.39 -4.43
C ILE A 116 -7.26 -0.09 -3.65
N PHE A 117 -8.03 0.90 -4.07
CA PHE A 117 -8.06 2.22 -3.43
C PHE A 117 -9.29 2.35 -2.54
N TYR A 118 -9.07 2.57 -1.24
CA TYR A 118 -10.11 2.85 -0.27
C TYR A 118 -10.07 4.33 0.12
N VAL A 119 -11.06 5.10 -0.33
CA VAL A 119 -11.09 6.56 -0.26
C VAL A 119 -12.42 7.08 0.33
N PRO A 120 -12.73 6.78 1.61
CA PRO A 120 -14.03 7.06 2.22
C PRO A 120 -14.34 8.56 2.33
N ASP A 121 -13.36 9.42 2.20
CA ASP A 121 -13.43 10.88 2.34
C ASP A 121 -12.99 11.60 1.06
N LEU A 122 -13.19 11.00 -0.10
CA LEU A 122 -12.71 11.52 -1.39
C LEU A 122 -13.10 12.97 -1.65
N ALA A 123 -14.36 13.35 -1.37
CA ALA A 123 -14.83 14.71 -1.59
C ALA A 123 -14.06 15.71 -0.71
N GLU A 124 -13.96 15.43 0.59
CA GLU A 124 -13.24 16.27 1.55
C GLU A 124 -11.75 16.38 1.24
N TYR A 125 -11.12 15.26 0.89
CA TYR A 125 -9.70 15.24 0.55
C TYR A 125 -9.42 16.06 -0.71
N SER A 126 -10.26 15.94 -1.73
CA SER A 126 -10.12 16.66 -3.00
C SER A 126 -10.27 18.18 -2.81
N GLU A 127 -11.20 18.62 -1.96
CA GLU A 127 -11.38 20.05 -1.65
C GLU A 127 -10.21 20.63 -0.85
N ASN A 128 -9.70 19.89 0.13
CA ASN A 128 -8.70 20.41 1.07
C ASN A 128 -7.26 20.28 0.58
N ARG A 129 -6.92 19.25 -0.19
CA ARG A 129 -5.54 18.94 -0.60
C ARG A 129 -5.34 18.84 -2.10
N GLY A 130 -6.41 18.55 -2.86
CA GLY A 130 -6.34 18.27 -4.29
C GLY A 130 -5.78 16.89 -4.60
N LEU A 131 -5.93 16.47 -5.86
CA LEU A 131 -5.42 15.21 -6.38
C LEU A 131 -4.48 15.50 -7.54
N TYR A 132 -3.30 14.90 -7.55
CA TYR A 132 -2.38 14.96 -8.69
C TYR A 132 -2.86 14.09 -9.86
N ILE A 133 -3.50 12.97 -9.54
CA ILE A 133 -4.06 12.04 -10.50
C ILE A 133 -5.54 11.87 -10.16
N PRO A 134 -6.44 12.06 -11.12
CA PRO A 134 -7.86 11.79 -10.93
C PRO A 134 -8.11 10.34 -10.50
N MET A 135 -9.09 10.11 -9.62
CA MET A 135 -9.39 8.75 -9.13
C MET A 135 -9.88 7.82 -10.24
N GLU A 136 -10.50 8.36 -11.28
CA GLU A 136 -10.88 7.60 -12.48
C GLU A 136 -9.69 7.04 -13.27
N ASP A 137 -8.49 7.59 -13.11
CA ASP A 137 -7.27 7.15 -13.79
C ASP A 137 -6.44 6.15 -12.97
N MET A 138 -6.88 5.84 -11.74
CA MET A 138 -6.14 4.93 -10.87
C MET A 138 -6.01 3.51 -11.46
N PRO A 139 -4.88 2.82 -11.21
CA PRO A 139 -4.54 1.52 -11.77
C PRO A 139 -5.28 0.35 -11.11
N GLY A 140 -6.33 0.60 -10.36
CA GLY A 140 -7.15 -0.39 -9.66
C GLY A 140 -8.48 0.19 -9.23
N PRO A 141 -9.39 -0.65 -8.70
CA PRO A 141 -10.71 -0.21 -8.27
C PRO A 141 -10.61 0.80 -7.13
N VAL A 142 -11.46 1.83 -7.22
CA VAL A 142 -11.62 2.88 -6.22
C VAL A 142 -12.96 2.68 -5.52
N SER A 143 -12.95 2.64 -4.20
CA SER A 143 -14.15 2.45 -3.38
C SER A 143 -14.17 3.39 -2.19
N GLU A 144 -15.31 4.01 -1.95
CA GLU A 144 -15.58 4.78 -0.74
C GLU A 144 -16.08 3.91 0.43
N THR A 145 -16.28 2.60 0.19
CA THR A 145 -16.77 1.66 1.20
C THR A 145 -15.86 0.45 1.33
N LEU A 146 -15.74 -0.08 2.54
CA LEU A 146 -14.97 -1.30 2.81
C LEU A 146 -15.61 -2.54 2.20
N GLU A 147 -16.93 -2.54 2.04
CA GLU A 147 -17.66 -3.58 1.31
C GLU A 147 -17.19 -3.67 -0.14
N GLY A 148 -17.07 -2.53 -0.82
CA GLY A 148 -16.57 -2.49 -2.20
C GLY A 148 -15.10 -2.92 -2.31
N VAL A 149 -14.28 -2.63 -1.29
CA VAL A 149 -12.91 -3.16 -1.19
C VAL A 149 -12.93 -4.68 -1.06
N ALA A 150 -13.74 -5.23 -0.16
CA ALA A 150 -13.86 -6.68 0.03
C ALA A 150 -14.41 -7.39 -1.23
N ASP A 151 -15.40 -6.78 -1.91
CA ASP A 151 -15.93 -7.29 -3.16
C ASP A 151 -14.86 -7.32 -4.26
N SER A 152 -13.98 -6.31 -4.31
CA SER A 152 -12.85 -6.27 -5.25
C SER A 152 -11.84 -7.39 -4.97
N ILE A 153 -11.55 -7.68 -3.70
CA ILE A 153 -10.68 -8.80 -3.30
C ILE A 153 -11.30 -10.14 -3.70
N ASN A 154 -12.58 -10.32 -3.43
CA ASN A 154 -13.30 -11.57 -3.74
C ASN A 154 -13.46 -11.81 -5.25
N ASN A 155 -13.37 -10.76 -6.08
CA ASN A 155 -13.47 -10.82 -7.55
C ASN A 155 -12.15 -10.46 -8.25
N LEU A 156 -11.02 -10.80 -7.64
CA LEU A 156 -9.70 -10.29 -8.01
C LEU A 156 -9.31 -10.54 -9.49
N GLU A 157 -9.65 -11.70 -10.05
CA GLU A 157 -9.36 -12.00 -11.45
C GLU A 157 -10.12 -11.07 -12.41
N LYS A 158 -11.39 -10.80 -12.11
CA LYS A 158 -12.18 -9.83 -12.89
C LYS A 158 -11.59 -8.41 -12.77
N VAL A 159 -11.18 -8.02 -11.57
CA VAL A 159 -10.53 -6.73 -11.31
C VAL A 159 -9.25 -6.59 -12.14
N LYS A 160 -8.41 -7.63 -12.18
CA LYS A 160 -7.17 -7.61 -12.97
C LYS A 160 -7.45 -7.43 -14.47
N GLU A 161 -8.47 -8.10 -15.00
CA GLU A 161 -8.87 -7.96 -16.42
C GLU A 161 -9.39 -6.56 -16.69
N GLU A 162 -10.28 -6.05 -15.85
CA GLU A 162 -10.92 -4.73 -16.02
C GLU A 162 -9.92 -3.57 -15.97
N TYR A 163 -8.93 -3.66 -15.08
CA TYR A 163 -7.94 -2.59 -14.87
C TYR A 163 -6.61 -2.81 -15.60
N ALA A 164 -6.47 -3.88 -16.39
CA ALA A 164 -5.22 -4.23 -17.05
C ALA A 164 -4.59 -3.08 -17.84
N ASP A 165 -5.38 -2.39 -18.66
CA ASP A 165 -4.89 -1.30 -19.51
C ASP A 165 -4.43 -0.08 -18.69
N LYS A 166 -5.23 0.32 -17.68
CA LYS A 166 -4.86 1.43 -16.80
C LYS A 166 -3.62 1.10 -15.96
N TYR A 167 -3.56 -0.13 -15.45
CA TYR A 167 -2.42 -0.60 -14.68
C TYR A 167 -1.13 -0.57 -15.52
N ASN A 168 -1.17 -1.11 -16.74
CA ASN A 168 -0.02 -1.15 -17.61
C ASN A 168 0.40 0.26 -18.07
N ALA A 169 -0.55 1.13 -18.39
CA ALA A 169 -0.26 2.52 -18.75
C ALA A 169 0.41 3.29 -17.61
N MET A 170 -0.12 3.15 -16.39
CA MET A 170 0.47 3.81 -15.20
C MET A 170 1.86 3.25 -14.88
N ARG A 171 2.03 1.93 -14.97
CA ARG A 171 3.32 1.27 -14.75
C ARG A 171 4.35 1.70 -15.78
N GLU A 172 3.98 1.79 -17.04
CA GLU A 172 4.88 2.29 -18.08
C GLU A 172 5.27 3.74 -17.83
N TRP A 173 4.32 4.58 -17.44
CA TRP A 173 4.59 5.99 -17.13
C TRP A 173 5.51 6.16 -15.92
N CYS A 174 5.28 5.42 -14.82
CA CYS A 174 6.00 5.61 -13.56
C CYS A 174 7.25 4.74 -13.42
N CYS A 175 7.26 3.53 -14.01
CA CYS A 175 8.26 2.49 -13.75
C CYS A 175 9.04 2.07 -15.00
N SER A 176 8.92 2.80 -16.12
CA SER A 176 9.57 2.41 -17.40
C SER A 176 11.10 2.31 -17.30
N LYS A 177 11.69 3.00 -16.33
CA LYS A 177 13.15 3.00 -16.10
C LYS A 177 13.60 2.10 -14.94
N GLU A 178 12.67 1.36 -14.34
CA GLU A 178 12.94 0.46 -13.20
C GLU A 178 13.48 -0.90 -13.68
N ASP A 179 14.81 -1.02 -13.72
CA ASP A 179 15.54 -2.22 -14.15
C ASP A 179 16.47 -2.78 -13.06
N GLY A 180 16.32 -2.27 -11.82
CA GLY A 180 17.19 -2.60 -10.67
C GLY A 180 18.54 -1.86 -10.67
N LYS A 181 18.79 -0.93 -11.61
CA LYS A 181 20.03 -0.13 -11.72
C LYS A 181 19.79 1.37 -11.64
N VAL A 182 18.60 1.80 -11.25
CA VAL A 182 18.25 3.24 -11.18
C VAL A 182 19.20 3.98 -10.24
N THR A 183 19.49 3.40 -9.07
CA THR A 183 20.41 3.98 -8.09
C THR A 183 21.81 4.23 -8.68
N ASP A 184 22.33 3.28 -9.45
CA ASP A 184 23.64 3.43 -10.09
C ASP A 184 23.63 4.59 -11.09
N ARG A 185 22.57 4.70 -11.92
CA ARG A 185 22.38 5.81 -12.86
C ARG A 185 22.30 7.17 -12.16
N VAL A 186 21.53 7.24 -11.07
CA VAL A 186 21.44 8.48 -10.27
C VAL A 186 22.79 8.88 -9.69
N ILE A 187 23.54 7.93 -9.13
CA ILE A 187 24.90 8.18 -8.62
C ILE A 187 25.82 8.65 -9.75
N ASP A 188 25.80 7.98 -10.89
CA ASP A 188 26.62 8.32 -12.04
C ASP A 188 26.31 9.74 -12.54
N ALA A 189 25.05 10.10 -12.68
CA ALA A 189 24.64 11.42 -13.16
C ALA A 189 24.91 12.53 -12.13
N VAL A 190 24.50 12.33 -10.88
CA VAL A 190 24.51 13.40 -9.87
C VAL A 190 25.87 13.53 -9.17
N CYS A 191 26.48 12.39 -8.83
CA CYS A 191 27.73 12.40 -8.04
C CYS A 191 28.99 12.36 -8.91
N LEU A 192 28.94 11.69 -10.07
CA LEU A 192 30.11 11.50 -10.93
C LEU A 192 30.05 12.34 -12.20
N GLY A 193 28.98 13.09 -12.44
CA GLY A 193 28.82 13.99 -13.59
C GLY A 193 28.85 13.26 -14.93
N LYS A 194 28.49 11.97 -14.97
CA LYS A 194 28.37 11.21 -16.20
C LYS A 194 27.06 11.59 -16.90
N GLU A 195 27.11 11.87 -18.19
CA GLU A 195 25.91 12.02 -19.01
C GLU A 195 25.25 10.65 -19.19
N ASP A 196 23.96 10.57 -18.89
CA ASP A 196 23.14 9.38 -19.13
C ASP A 196 22.09 9.70 -20.18
N ASP A 197 22.27 9.17 -21.38
CA ASP A 197 21.36 9.35 -22.51
C ASP A 197 19.96 8.78 -22.24
N THR A 198 19.77 8.00 -21.16
CA THR A 198 18.48 7.41 -20.78
C THR A 198 17.66 8.31 -19.84
N LEU A 199 18.24 9.45 -19.37
CA LEU A 199 17.55 10.42 -18.52
C LEU A 199 16.91 11.59 -19.30
N SER A 200 17.06 11.61 -20.61
CA SER A 200 16.45 12.60 -21.53
C SER A 200 15.03 12.24 -21.93
#